data_adced0c3ea2db55392e100bbae295125
#
_entry.id   adced0c3ea2db55392e100bbae295125
#
_cell.length_a   1.000
_cell.length_b   1.000
_cell.length_c   1.000
_cell.angle_alpha   90.00
_cell.angle_beta   90.00
_cell.angle_gamma   90.00
#
_symmetry.space_group_name_H-M   'P 1'
#
loop_
_entity.id
_entity.type
_entity.pdbx_description
1 polymer ?
#
loop_
_entity_poly.entity_id
_entity_poly.type
_entity_poly.pdbx_seq_one_letter_code
_entity_poly.pdbx_strand_id
1 'polypeptide(L)'
;MISSIHFPKAAEEAFAVELGRFLALADGVAQTEQLFDLLATFAMNFNCPWIAYGTLTTDQRLSKSVRRDPPVLLNYPDEWQKRCFKMGYERIDPIIKTSRKRAGAFRWSDVYKDASMTEDERRVFDEAATFGLRTGISVPLHGPHGNFAIMSFAQPWDHELQNRTAIYLQLAAFYFHLKVAKLEDSSGVGEGPRLSLREIECILWAARGKTSWEIGKILDISANTVNFHIKNVKKKLNAASRTVAAIKAIDVGIIEL
;
A
#
# COMPACT_ATOMS: atom_id res chain seq x y z
N MET A 1 10.93 38.09 14.92
CA MET A 1 10.45 38.56 13.60
C MET A 1 10.24 37.33 12.75
N ILE A 2 8.98 36.96 12.52
CA ILE A 2 8.61 35.84 11.62
C ILE A 2 8.73 36.43 10.22
N SER A 3 9.74 36.00 9.46
CA SER A 3 9.91 36.37 8.05
C SER A 3 8.64 35.94 7.31
N SER A 4 7.90 36.89 6.72
CA SER A 4 6.76 36.57 5.87
C SER A 4 7.26 35.86 4.63
N ILE A 5 6.99 34.56 4.55
CA ILE A 5 7.29 33.74 3.37
C ILE A 5 6.37 34.23 2.25
N HIS A 6 6.94 34.88 1.27
CA HIS A 6 6.22 35.37 0.08
C HIS A 6 6.15 34.22 -0.94
N PHE A 7 4.96 33.73 -1.20
CA PHE A 7 4.74 32.70 -2.23
C PHE A 7 4.38 33.36 -3.56
N PRO A 8 4.91 32.90 -4.71
CA PRO A 8 4.48 33.40 -6.05
C PRO A 8 3.03 32.99 -6.31
N LYS A 9 2.10 33.93 -6.31
CA LYS A 9 0.64 33.71 -6.22
C LYS A 9 0.01 32.92 -7.37
N ALA A 10 0.37 33.14 -8.63
CA ALA A 10 -0.46 32.68 -9.76
C ALA A 10 -0.36 31.17 -10.06
N ALA A 11 0.83 30.56 -9.99
CA ALA A 11 0.98 29.12 -10.22
C ALA A 11 0.54 28.28 -9.00
N GLU A 12 0.56 28.85 -7.81
CA GLU A 12 0.12 28.23 -6.57
C GLU A 12 -1.38 28.06 -6.50
N GLU A 13 -2.09 29.09 -6.89
CA GLU A 13 -3.54 29.08 -6.93
C GLU A 13 -4.06 28.03 -7.91
N ALA A 14 -3.40 27.86 -9.07
CA ALA A 14 -3.80 26.87 -10.06
C ALA A 14 -3.66 25.42 -9.53
N PHE A 15 -2.53 25.08 -8.90
CA PHE A 15 -2.33 23.72 -8.37
C PHE A 15 -3.21 23.41 -7.16
N ALA A 16 -3.44 24.38 -6.29
CA ALA A 16 -4.35 24.22 -5.15
C ALA A 16 -5.80 24.04 -5.62
N VAL A 17 -6.22 24.78 -6.65
CA VAL A 17 -7.53 24.64 -7.28
C VAL A 17 -7.71 23.26 -7.89
N GLU A 18 -6.73 22.76 -8.65
CA GLU A 18 -6.78 21.43 -9.26
C GLU A 18 -6.80 20.31 -8.20
N LEU A 19 -6.03 20.42 -7.11
CA LEU A 19 -6.14 19.47 -6.00
C LEU A 19 -7.52 19.54 -5.35
N GLY A 20 -8.04 20.73 -5.08
CA GLY A 20 -9.37 20.91 -4.51
C GLY A 20 -10.47 20.30 -5.41
N ARG A 21 -10.35 20.49 -6.73
CA ARG A 21 -11.24 19.88 -7.71
C ARG A 21 -11.17 18.35 -7.70
N PHE A 22 -9.95 17.80 -7.69
CA PHE A 22 -9.74 16.36 -7.57
C PHE A 22 -10.40 15.80 -6.32
N LEU A 23 -10.17 16.42 -5.15
CA LEU A 23 -10.74 15.97 -3.87
C LEU A 23 -12.27 16.00 -3.90
N ALA A 24 -12.86 17.08 -4.42
CA ALA A 24 -14.32 17.25 -4.50
C ALA A 24 -14.95 16.19 -5.42
N LEU A 25 -14.35 15.91 -6.57
CA LEU A 25 -14.84 14.88 -7.50
C LEU A 25 -14.67 13.48 -6.94
N ALA A 26 -13.52 13.19 -6.31
CA ALA A 26 -13.21 11.92 -5.73
C ALA A 26 -14.13 11.53 -4.56
N ASP A 27 -14.71 12.50 -3.86
CA ASP A 27 -15.63 12.20 -2.75
C ASP A 27 -16.90 11.49 -3.23
N GLY A 28 -17.40 11.80 -4.40
CA GLY A 28 -18.59 11.18 -5.01
C GLY A 28 -18.34 9.84 -5.69
N VAL A 29 -17.08 9.39 -5.82
CA VAL A 29 -16.74 8.15 -6.54
C VAL A 29 -16.98 6.93 -5.66
N ALA A 30 -17.64 5.92 -6.25
CA ALA A 30 -17.99 4.66 -5.58
C ALA A 30 -17.19 3.43 -6.06
N GLN A 31 -16.38 3.58 -7.11
CA GLN A 31 -15.59 2.50 -7.69
C GLN A 31 -14.10 2.87 -7.76
N THR A 32 -13.25 1.93 -7.42
CA THR A 32 -11.79 2.16 -7.34
C THR A 32 -11.19 2.50 -8.70
N GLU A 33 -11.69 1.90 -9.79
CA GLU A 33 -11.25 2.16 -11.15
C GLU A 33 -11.56 3.60 -11.58
N GLN A 34 -12.76 4.09 -11.30
CA GLN A 34 -13.16 5.48 -11.58
C GLN A 34 -12.31 6.47 -10.77
N LEU A 35 -11.98 6.13 -9.54
CA LEU A 35 -11.10 6.94 -8.70
C LEU A 35 -9.68 6.98 -9.28
N PHE A 36 -9.20 5.86 -9.82
CA PHE A 36 -7.90 5.78 -10.49
C PHE A 36 -7.86 6.65 -11.76
N ASP A 37 -8.89 6.59 -12.61
CA ASP A 37 -9.01 7.42 -13.82
C ASP A 37 -9.02 8.91 -13.48
N LEU A 38 -9.70 9.28 -12.40
CA LEU A 38 -9.71 10.64 -11.90
C LEU A 38 -8.33 11.11 -11.44
N LEU A 39 -7.60 10.24 -10.72
CA LEU A 39 -6.22 10.50 -10.31
C LEU A 39 -5.27 10.59 -11.53
N ALA A 40 -5.46 9.73 -12.54
CA ALA A 40 -4.69 9.79 -13.78
C ALA A 40 -4.91 11.15 -14.49
N THR A 41 -6.15 11.59 -14.58
CA THR A 41 -6.49 12.91 -15.14
C THR A 41 -5.85 14.05 -14.34
N PHE A 42 -5.86 13.97 -13.01
CA PHE A 42 -5.18 14.94 -12.16
C PHE A 42 -3.66 14.94 -12.40
N ALA A 43 -3.01 13.77 -12.50
CA ALA A 43 -1.58 13.65 -12.73
C ALA A 43 -1.14 14.21 -14.10
N MET A 44 -2.02 14.16 -15.12
CA MET A 44 -1.76 14.77 -16.42
C MET A 44 -1.52 16.28 -16.35
N ASN A 45 -2.14 17.00 -15.41
CA ASN A 45 -1.90 18.44 -15.20
C ASN A 45 -0.45 18.74 -14.77
N PHE A 46 0.28 17.72 -14.33
CA PHE A 46 1.68 17.77 -13.93
C PHE A 46 2.62 17.07 -14.91
N ASN A 47 2.16 16.78 -16.12
CA ASN A 47 2.90 16.05 -17.15
C ASN A 47 3.30 14.62 -16.70
N CYS A 48 2.53 13.99 -15.83
CA CYS A 48 2.70 12.61 -15.41
C CYS A 48 1.61 11.73 -16.05
N PRO A 49 1.77 11.30 -17.32
CA PRO A 49 0.77 10.49 -18.01
C PRO A 49 0.68 9.07 -17.45
N TRP A 50 1.73 8.59 -16.81
CA TRP A 50 1.82 7.23 -16.34
C TRP A 50 1.70 7.16 -14.83
N ILE A 51 0.72 6.43 -14.33
CA ILE A 51 0.55 6.17 -12.90
C ILE A 51 0.39 4.68 -12.64
N ALA A 52 0.85 4.24 -11.47
CA ALA A 52 0.67 2.88 -11.01
C ALA A 52 0.40 2.86 -9.51
N TYR A 53 -0.63 2.12 -9.10
CA TYR A 53 -0.93 1.84 -7.71
C TYR A 53 -0.91 0.34 -7.49
N GLY A 54 -0.16 -0.12 -6.51
CA GLY A 54 -0.09 -1.53 -6.15
C GLY A 54 -0.03 -1.72 -4.65
N THR A 55 -0.82 -2.66 -4.14
CA THR A 55 -0.73 -3.08 -2.74
C THR A 55 0.38 -4.11 -2.61
N LEU A 56 1.30 -3.88 -1.68
CA LEU A 56 2.44 -4.74 -1.40
C LEU A 56 2.23 -5.48 -0.08
N THR A 57 1.20 -6.31 -0.01
CA THR A 57 0.96 -7.11 1.19
C THR A 57 2.11 -8.07 1.43
N THR A 58 2.61 -8.10 2.66
CA THR A 58 3.76 -8.94 3.08
C THR A 58 3.43 -10.44 3.11
N ASP A 59 2.22 -10.84 2.78
CA ASP A 59 1.76 -12.21 2.94
C ASP A 59 2.14 -13.12 1.78
N GLN A 60 3.45 -13.34 1.60
CA GLN A 60 3.99 -14.42 0.74
C GLN A 60 3.64 -15.83 1.26
N ARG A 61 2.94 -15.94 2.40
CA ARG A 61 2.61 -17.22 3.06
C ARG A 61 1.19 -17.69 2.86
N LEU A 62 0.31 -16.88 2.24
CA LEU A 62 -1.01 -17.36 1.87
C LEU A 62 -0.91 -18.35 0.72
N SER A 63 -1.56 -19.50 0.89
CA SER A 63 -1.71 -20.53 -0.13
C SER A 63 -2.14 -19.92 -1.46
N LYS A 64 -1.59 -20.39 -2.58
CA LYS A 64 -1.92 -19.96 -3.95
C LYS A 64 -3.43 -19.93 -4.25
N SER A 65 -4.26 -20.67 -3.48
CA SER A 65 -5.72 -20.72 -3.62
C SER A 65 -6.47 -19.56 -2.96
N VAL A 66 -5.80 -18.69 -2.18
CA VAL A 66 -6.39 -17.52 -1.49
C VAL A 66 -5.71 -16.22 -1.95
N ARG A 67 -4.70 -16.28 -2.82
CA ARG A 67 -4.16 -15.10 -3.47
C ARG A 67 -5.23 -14.53 -4.38
N ARG A 68 -5.98 -13.55 -3.87
CA ARG A 68 -6.39 -12.46 -4.76
C ARG A 68 -5.09 -11.76 -5.10
N ASP A 69 -4.75 -11.70 -6.38
CA ASP A 69 -3.65 -10.83 -6.83
C ASP A 69 -3.95 -9.45 -6.24
N PRO A 70 -2.97 -8.82 -5.53
CA PRO A 70 -3.22 -7.50 -4.96
C PRO A 70 -3.70 -6.60 -6.10
N PRO A 71 -4.73 -5.77 -5.90
CA PRO A 71 -5.22 -4.91 -6.95
C PRO A 71 -4.08 -4.00 -7.40
N VAL A 72 -3.61 -4.24 -8.61
CA VAL A 72 -2.65 -3.38 -9.30
C VAL A 72 -3.43 -2.59 -10.33
N LEU A 73 -3.52 -1.29 -10.11
CA LEU A 73 -4.10 -0.33 -11.05
C LEU A 73 -2.95 0.41 -11.71
N LEU A 74 -2.84 0.33 -13.01
CA LEU A 74 -1.79 1.03 -13.73
C LEU A 74 -2.23 1.33 -15.17
N ASN A 75 -1.72 2.43 -15.69
CA ASN A 75 -1.92 2.83 -17.09
C ASN A 75 -0.60 2.89 -17.88
N TYR A 76 0.43 2.18 -17.41
CA TYR A 76 1.72 2.09 -18.08
C TYR A 76 1.59 1.48 -19.48
N PRO A 77 2.49 1.79 -20.43
CA PRO A 77 2.47 1.19 -21.78
C PRO A 77 2.39 -0.34 -21.72
N ASP A 78 1.52 -0.92 -22.55
CA ASP A 78 1.28 -2.37 -22.59
C ASP A 78 2.55 -3.18 -22.87
N GLU A 79 3.43 -2.67 -23.74
CA GLU A 79 4.71 -3.29 -24.05
C GLU A 79 5.62 -3.37 -22.82
N TRP A 80 5.62 -2.31 -21.99
CA TRP A 80 6.35 -2.32 -20.73
C TRP A 80 5.78 -3.32 -19.73
N GLN A 81 4.47 -3.39 -19.61
CA GLN A 81 3.80 -4.36 -18.73
C GLN A 81 4.14 -5.81 -19.15
N LYS A 82 4.06 -6.12 -20.44
CA LYS A 82 4.46 -7.43 -20.98
C LYS A 82 5.95 -7.72 -20.73
N ARG A 83 6.80 -6.71 -20.85
CA ARG A 83 8.23 -6.83 -20.59
C ARG A 83 8.51 -7.12 -19.12
N CYS A 84 7.90 -6.38 -18.20
CA CYS A 84 8.00 -6.61 -16.76
C CYS A 84 7.63 -8.04 -16.37
N PHE A 85 6.49 -8.52 -16.86
CA PHE A 85 6.03 -9.88 -16.61
C PHE A 85 7.01 -10.93 -17.14
N LYS A 86 7.47 -10.77 -18.39
CA LYS A 86 8.41 -11.71 -19.03
C LYS A 86 9.74 -11.81 -18.29
N MET A 87 10.25 -10.68 -17.78
CA MET A 87 11.55 -10.60 -17.11
C MET A 87 11.45 -10.82 -15.59
N GLY A 88 10.24 -10.88 -15.02
CA GLY A 88 10.03 -11.01 -13.57
C GLY A 88 10.53 -9.80 -12.79
N TYR A 89 10.43 -8.60 -13.36
CA TYR A 89 10.94 -7.36 -12.78
C TYR A 89 10.26 -7.00 -11.47
N GLU A 90 9.03 -7.47 -11.22
CA GLU A 90 8.32 -7.28 -9.95
C GLU A 90 9.11 -7.78 -8.71
N ARG A 91 10.06 -8.69 -8.92
CA ARG A 91 10.88 -9.28 -7.83
C ARG A 91 12.11 -8.46 -7.50
N ILE A 92 12.61 -7.71 -8.47
CA ILE A 92 13.87 -6.95 -8.37
C ILE A 92 13.64 -5.44 -8.49
N ASP A 93 12.40 -4.99 -8.66
CA ASP A 93 12.07 -3.57 -8.83
C ASP A 93 12.62 -2.73 -7.66
N PRO A 94 13.60 -1.86 -7.92
CA PRO A 94 14.24 -1.06 -6.89
C PRO A 94 13.29 -0.04 -6.26
N ILE A 95 12.21 0.35 -6.95
CA ILE A 95 11.17 1.23 -6.41
C ILE A 95 10.41 0.51 -5.30
N ILE A 96 10.01 -0.73 -5.53
CA ILE A 96 9.34 -1.56 -4.51
C ILE A 96 10.25 -1.78 -3.29
N LYS A 97 11.52 -2.09 -3.54
CA LYS A 97 12.52 -2.30 -2.48
C LYS A 97 12.75 -1.03 -1.64
N THR A 98 12.85 0.13 -2.31
CA THR A 98 13.10 1.42 -1.67
C THR A 98 11.88 1.90 -0.88
N SER A 99 10.67 1.72 -1.42
CA SER A 99 9.44 2.18 -0.77
C SER A 99 9.20 1.54 0.60
N ARG A 100 9.68 0.31 0.82
CA ARG A 100 9.61 -0.36 2.14
C ARG A 100 10.51 0.27 3.21
N LYS A 101 11.48 1.11 2.80
CA LYS A 101 12.49 1.70 3.68
C LYS A 101 12.31 3.21 3.86
N ARG A 102 11.46 3.84 3.07
CA ARG A 102 11.25 5.29 3.07
C ARG A 102 9.84 5.65 3.52
N ALA A 103 9.75 6.78 4.23
CA ALA A 103 8.49 7.46 4.49
C ALA A 103 8.41 8.69 3.59
N GLY A 104 7.24 8.91 2.97
CA GLY A 104 7.02 10.03 2.04
C GLY A 104 7.55 9.80 0.63
N ALA A 105 7.23 10.73 -0.26
CA ALA A 105 7.58 10.64 -1.67
C ALA A 105 9.10 10.65 -1.88
N PHE A 106 9.57 9.88 -2.84
CA PHE A 106 10.97 9.88 -3.26
C PHE A 106 11.07 9.85 -4.79
N ARG A 107 12.17 10.40 -5.31
CA ARG A 107 12.44 10.48 -6.74
C ARG A 107 13.09 9.19 -7.23
N TRP A 108 12.77 8.81 -8.45
CA TRP A 108 13.41 7.67 -9.12
C TRP A 108 14.90 7.90 -9.34
N SER A 109 15.29 9.13 -9.64
CA SER A 109 16.70 9.51 -9.80
C SER A 109 17.54 9.34 -8.52
N ASP A 110 16.93 9.53 -7.33
CA ASP A 110 17.63 9.30 -6.06
C ASP A 110 17.90 7.80 -5.87
N VAL A 111 16.96 6.96 -6.32
CA VAL A 111 17.11 5.50 -6.27
C VAL A 111 18.15 5.04 -7.28
N TYR A 112 18.12 5.57 -8.51
CA TYR A 112 19.07 5.23 -9.57
C TYR A 112 20.52 5.60 -9.22
N LYS A 113 20.72 6.67 -8.45
CA LYS A 113 22.05 7.14 -7.98
C LYS A 113 22.56 6.38 -6.75
N ASP A 114 21.76 5.51 -6.13
CA ASP A 114 22.18 4.75 -4.96
C ASP A 114 23.33 3.79 -5.31
N ALA A 115 24.43 3.93 -4.58
CA ALA A 115 25.64 3.13 -4.81
C ALA A 115 25.41 1.62 -4.53
N SER A 116 24.38 1.25 -3.78
CA SER A 116 24.04 -0.13 -3.49
C SER A 116 23.17 -0.82 -4.56
N MET A 117 22.78 -0.10 -5.61
CA MET A 117 21.97 -0.62 -6.70
C MET A 117 22.75 -1.60 -7.56
N THR A 118 22.17 -2.77 -7.80
CA THR A 118 22.75 -3.80 -8.67
C THR A 118 22.56 -3.46 -10.15
N GLU A 119 23.33 -4.13 -11.04
CA GLU A 119 23.17 -3.96 -12.50
C GLU A 119 21.78 -4.40 -12.98
N ASP A 120 21.22 -5.46 -12.40
CA ASP A 120 19.87 -5.90 -12.76
C ASP A 120 18.81 -4.90 -12.34
N GLU A 121 18.95 -4.26 -11.18
CA GLU A 121 18.06 -3.17 -10.73
C GLU A 121 18.19 -1.93 -11.63
N ARG A 122 19.40 -1.58 -12.08
CA ARG A 122 19.62 -0.48 -13.05
C ARG A 122 18.95 -0.76 -14.37
N ARG A 123 19.05 -2.01 -14.85
CA ARG A 123 18.41 -2.45 -16.11
C ARG A 123 16.90 -2.22 -16.09
N VAL A 124 16.22 -2.37 -14.93
CA VAL A 124 14.78 -2.08 -14.82
C VAL A 124 14.50 -0.62 -15.19
N PHE A 125 15.27 0.34 -14.68
CA PHE A 125 15.10 1.75 -15.04
C PHE A 125 15.46 2.06 -16.47
N ASP A 126 16.59 1.52 -16.95
CA ASP A 126 17.09 1.77 -18.31
C ASP A 126 16.09 1.25 -19.36
N GLU A 127 15.52 0.06 -19.14
CA GLU A 127 14.48 -0.47 -20.01
C GLU A 127 13.17 0.30 -19.87
N ALA A 128 12.72 0.66 -18.64
CA ALA A 128 11.53 1.47 -18.43
C ALA A 128 11.59 2.81 -19.18
N ALA A 129 12.77 3.43 -19.20
CA ALA A 129 12.99 4.69 -19.94
C ALA A 129 12.76 4.56 -21.45
N THR A 130 13.03 3.38 -22.04
CA THR A 130 12.76 3.12 -23.48
C THR A 130 11.27 3.06 -23.81
N PHE A 131 10.43 2.81 -22.81
CA PHE A 131 8.97 2.78 -22.93
C PHE A 131 8.31 4.08 -22.46
N GLY A 132 9.10 5.14 -22.19
CA GLY A 132 8.57 6.44 -21.81
C GLY A 132 8.40 6.66 -20.28
N LEU A 133 8.93 5.75 -19.45
CA LEU A 133 8.97 5.93 -18.01
C LEU A 133 10.39 6.38 -17.60
N ARG A 134 10.73 7.65 -17.88
CA ARG A 134 12.11 8.16 -17.74
C ARG A 134 12.39 8.73 -16.37
N THR A 135 11.50 9.57 -15.88
CA THR A 135 11.61 10.14 -14.52
C THR A 135 10.29 10.00 -13.80
N GLY A 136 10.33 10.05 -12.48
CA GLY A 136 9.11 9.91 -11.69
C GLY A 136 9.36 10.06 -10.20
N ILE A 137 8.25 9.99 -9.48
CA ILE A 137 8.22 9.87 -8.02
C ILE A 137 7.39 8.66 -7.61
N SER A 138 7.73 8.09 -6.48
CA SER A 138 6.91 7.07 -5.83
C SER A 138 6.61 7.46 -4.39
N VAL A 139 5.39 7.17 -3.98
CA VAL A 139 4.83 7.51 -2.67
C VAL A 139 4.51 6.21 -1.94
N PRO A 140 5.27 5.85 -0.90
CA PRO A 140 4.89 4.78 0.01
C PRO A 140 3.61 5.14 0.77
N LEU A 141 2.66 4.23 0.84
CA LEU A 141 1.35 4.41 1.42
C LEU A 141 1.12 3.35 2.49
N HIS A 142 1.03 3.78 3.74
CA HIS A 142 0.78 2.89 4.86
C HIS A 142 -0.70 2.99 5.25
N GLY A 143 -1.37 1.85 5.24
CA GLY A 143 -2.75 1.70 5.66
C GLY A 143 -2.89 1.08 7.05
N PRO A 144 -4.12 0.96 7.58
CA PRO A 144 -4.41 0.25 8.80
C PRO A 144 -4.01 -1.24 8.67
N HIS A 145 -3.74 -1.88 9.81
CA HIS A 145 -3.42 -3.32 9.90
C HIS A 145 -2.15 -3.75 9.13
N GLY A 146 -1.18 -2.84 8.98
CA GLY A 146 0.06 -3.14 8.26
C GLY A 146 -0.09 -3.22 6.74
N ASN A 147 -1.22 -2.82 6.20
CA ASN A 147 -1.39 -2.70 4.76
C ASN A 147 -0.40 -1.69 4.21
N PHE A 148 0.31 -2.10 3.17
CA PHE A 148 1.30 -1.27 2.51
C PHE A 148 1.03 -1.25 1.01
N ALA A 149 1.00 -0.06 0.46
CA ALA A 149 0.84 0.18 -0.97
C ALA A 149 1.87 1.18 -1.47
N ILE A 150 1.99 1.29 -2.76
CA ILE A 150 2.81 2.29 -3.44
C ILE A 150 2.01 2.93 -4.56
N MET A 151 2.12 4.26 -4.68
CA MET A 151 1.66 5.02 -5.83
C MET A 151 2.87 5.60 -6.54
N SER A 152 2.98 5.35 -7.84
CA SER A 152 4.05 5.90 -8.67
C SER A 152 3.45 6.81 -9.74
N PHE A 153 4.14 7.92 -10.00
CA PHE A 153 3.85 8.89 -11.06
C PHE A 153 5.07 9.01 -11.94
N ALA A 154 4.93 8.75 -13.23
CA ALA A 154 6.05 8.75 -14.17
C ALA A 154 5.76 9.64 -15.38
N GLN A 155 6.86 10.16 -15.95
CA GLN A 155 6.82 11.04 -17.11
C GLN A 155 7.89 10.65 -18.15
N PRO A 156 7.66 10.97 -19.44
CA PRO A 156 8.59 10.62 -20.52
C PRO A 156 9.76 11.62 -20.70
N TRP A 157 9.89 12.57 -19.81
CA TRP A 157 10.88 13.64 -19.90
C TRP A 157 12.07 13.35 -18.98
N ASP A 158 13.26 13.87 -19.34
CA ASP A 158 14.48 13.71 -18.55
C ASP A 158 14.63 14.75 -17.42
N HIS A 159 13.73 15.74 -17.35
CA HIS A 159 13.74 16.72 -16.28
C HIS A 159 12.97 16.25 -15.06
N GLU A 160 13.49 16.56 -13.90
CA GLU A 160 12.87 16.22 -12.63
C GLU A 160 11.58 17.01 -12.35
N LEU A 161 10.63 16.34 -11.70
CA LEU A 161 9.46 17.00 -11.16
C LEU A 161 9.87 18.05 -10.11
N GLN A 162 9.26 19.21 -10.13
CA GLN A 162 9.49 20.22 -9.10
C GLN A 162 9.05 19.70 -7.73
N ASN A 163 9.74 20.13 -6.65
CA ASN A 163 9.42 19.70 -5.28
C ASN A 163 7.95 19.96 -4.92
N ARG A 164 7.40 21.09 -5.38
CA ARG A 164 6.00 21.43 -5.16
C ARG A 164 5.05 20.44 -5.84
N THR A 165 5.29 20.10 -7.10
CA THR A 165 4.52 19.08 -7.83
C THR A 165 4.54 17.76 -7.09
N ALA A 166 5.71 17.33 -6.59
CA ALA A 166 5.82 16.12 -5.79
C ALA A 166 4.92 16.14 -4.54
N ILE A 167 4.79 17.30 -3.87
CA ILE A 167 3.91 17.46 -2.71
C ILE A 167 2.43 17.29 -3.11
N TYR A 168 1.96 17.92 -4.19
CA TYR A 168 0.57 17.79 -4.64
C TYR A 168 0.22 16.36 -5.06
N LEU A 169 1.13 15.70 -5.80
CA LEU A 169 0.96 14.30 -6.19
C LEU A 169 0.96 13.38 -4.97
N GLN A 170 1.80 13.66 -3.97
CA GLN A 170 1.81 12.90 -2.71
C GLN A 170 0.50 13.06 -1.94
N LEU A 171 -0.04 14.27 -1.82
CA LEU A 171 -1.33 14.51 -1.16
C LEU A 171 -2.47 13.80 -1.87
N ALA A 172 -2.50 13.87 -3.20
CA ALA A 172 -3.49 13.16 -4.00
C ALA A 172 -3.38 11.63 -3.84
N ALA A 173 -2.15 11.08 -3.79
CA ALA A 173 -1.89 9.66 -3.55
C ALA A 173 -2.38 9.20 -2.17
N PHE A 174 -2.15 10.00 -1.12
CA PHE A 174 -2.66 9.70 0.21
C PHE A 174 -4.18 9.69 0.25
N TYR A 175 -4.82 10.70 -0.34
CA TYR A 175 -6.28 10.74 -0.39
C TYR A 175 -6.86 9.57 -1.18
N PHE A 176 -6.27 9.26 -2.34
CA PHE A 176 -6.64 8.08 -3.14
C PHE A 176 -6.59 6.81 -2.30
N HIS A 177 -5.46 6.56 -1.61
CA HIS A 177 -5.28 5.35 -0.80
C HIS A 177 -6.30 5.23 0.33
N LEU A 178 -6.57 6.33 1.05
CA LEU A 178 -7.59 6.35 2.11
C LEU A 178 -8.99 6.09 1.55
N LYS A 179 -9.30 6.63 0.37
CA LYS A 179 -10.60 6.42 -0.28
C LYS A 179 -10.76 4.98 -0.76
N VAL A 180 -9.70 4.37 -1.33
CA VAL A 180 -9.69 2.94 -1.71
C VAL A 180 -9.96 2.08 -0.49
N ALA A 181 -9.26 2.29 0.62
CA ALA A 181 -9.49 1.54 1.86
C ALA A 181 -10.95 1.67 2.34
N LYS A 182 -11.53 2.88 2.29
CA LYS A 182 -12.94 3.10 2.65
C LYS A 182 -13.93 2.41 1.71
N LEU A 183 -13.63 2.37 0.41
CA LEU A 183 -14.48 1.67 -0.57
C LEU A 183 -14.43 0.15 -0.36
N GLU A 184 -13.25 -0.41 -0.06
CA GLU A 184 -13.07 -1.81 0.27
C GLU A 184 -13.85 -2.19 1.54
N ASP A 185 -13.75 -1.40 2.60
CA ASP A 185 -14.51 -1.60 3.84
C ASP A 185 -16.03 -1.56 3.60
N SER A 186 -16.50 -0.63 2.75
CA SER A 186 -17.93 -0.46 2.45
C SER A 186 -18.50 -1.58 1.58
N SER A 187 -17.68 -2.22 0.76
CA SER A 187 -18.09 -3.33 -0.12
C SER A 187 -18.23 -4.68 0.60
N GLY A 188 -17.97 -4.72 1.92
CA GLY A 188 -17.99 -5.95 2.71
C GLY A 188 -16.90 -6.97 2.33
N VAL A 189 -16.02 -6.61 1.42
CA VAL A 189 -14.90 -7.44 0.94
C VAL A 189 -13.75 -7.45 1.93
N GLY A 190 -13.72 -6.46 2.84
CA GLY A 190 -12.71 -6.27 3.90
C GLY A 190 -13.08 -6.87 5.26
N GLU A 191 -14.20 -7.61 5.40
CA GLU A 191 -14.44 -8.34 6.64
C GLU A 191 -13.40 -9.46 6.77
N GLY A 192 -12.27 -9.12 7.37
CA GLY A 192 -11.38 -10.11 7.93
C GLY A 192 -12.15 -11.09 8.83
N PRO A 193 -11.63 -12.26 9.09
CA PRO A 193 -12.35 -13.30 9.85
C PRO A 193 -12.82 -12.74 11.19
N ARG A 194 -14.14 -12.58 11.35
CA ARG A 194 -14.74 -12.09 12.60
C ARG A 194 -14.51 -13.09 13.70
N LEU A 195 -13.64 -12.75 14.64
CA LEU A 195 -13.49 -13.50 15.88
C LEU A 195 -14.52 -13.00 16.90
N SER A 196 -15.07 -13.94 17.69
CA SER A 196 -15.87 -13.56 18.85
C SER A 196 -14.99 -12.96 19.96
N LEU A 197 -15.56 -12.21 20.88
CA LEU A 197 -14.83 -11.63 22.02
C LEU A 197 -14.01 -12.69 22.78
N ARG A 198 -14.56 -13.87 23.01
CA ARG A 198 -13.86 -14.98 23.67
C ARG A 198 -12.72 -15.55 22.84
N GLU A 199 -12.86 -15.59 21.53
CA GLU A 199 -11.77 -15.99 20.63
C GLU A 199 -10.63 -14.94 20.63
N ILE A 200 -10.98 -13.65 20.67
CA ILE A 200 -10.01 -12.53 20.78
C ILE A 200 -9.26 -12.63 22.11
N GLU A 201 -9.93 -12.77 23.23
CA GLU A 201 -9.31 -12.93 24.55
C GLU A 201 -8.35 -14.14 24.57
N CYS A 202 -8.78 -15.30 24.07
CA CYS A 202 -7.97 -16.50 24.05
C CYS A 202 -6.71 -16.33 23.17
N ILE A 203 -6.85 -15.74 21.99
CA ILE A 203 -5.70 -15.57 21.08
C ILE A 203 -4.75 -14.49 21.56
N LEU A 204 -5.23 -13.45 22.23
CA LEU A 204 -4.40 -12.41 22.85
C LEU A 204 -3.48 -13.01 23.93
N TRP A 205 -4.02 -13.81 24.84
CA TRP A 205 -3.22 -14.48 25.85
C TRP A 205 -2.28 -15.53 25.26
N ALA A 206 -2.70 -16.20 24.18
CA ALA A 206 -1.85 -17.11 23.43
C ALA A 206 -0.66 -16.39 22.77
N ALA A 207 -0.88 -15.19 22.23
CA ALA A 207 0.16 -14.34 21.65
C ALA A 207 1.18 -13.88 22.72
N ARG A 208 0.71 -13.69 23.97
CA ARG A 208 1.56 -13.40 25.14
C ARG A 208 2.25 -14.63 25.74
N GLY A 209 2.20 -15.77 25.04
CA GLY A 209 2.92 -16.99 25.42
C GLY A 209 2.23 -17.86 26.48
N LYS A 210 0.97 -17.55 26.90
CA LYS A 210 0.25 -18.32 27.93
C LYS A 210 -0.22 -19.67 27.39
N THR A 211 -0.12 -20.72 28.23
CA THR A 211 -0.68 -22.05 27.96
C THR A 211 -2.21 -22.05 28.06
N SER A 212 -2.88 -23.06 27.52
CA SER A 212 -4.34 -23.15 27.61
C SER A 212 -4.85 -23.29 29.06
N TRP A 213 -4.03 -23.86 29.93
CA TRP A 213 -4.34 -23.96 31.36
C TRP A 213 -4.28 -22.57 32.04
N GLU A 214 -3.20 -21.81 31.79
CA GLU A 214 -3.05 -20.44 32.32
C GLU A 214 -4.14 -19.52 31.80
N ILE A 215 -4.46 -19.59 30.50
CA ILE A 215 -5.55 -18.82 29.89
C ILE A 215 -6.89 -19.17 30.55
N GLY A 216 -7.13 -20.46 30.78
CA GLY A 216 -8.32 -20.93 31.49
C GLY A 216 -8.46 -20.32 32.88
N LYS A 217 -7.34 -20.21 33.62
CA LYS A 217 -7.31 -19.54 34.94
C LYS A 217 -7.55 -18.02 34.83
N ILE A 218 -7.00 -17.37 33.82
CA ILE A 218 -7.17 -15.91 33.61
C ILE A 218 -8.61 -15.58 33.23
N LEU A 219 -9.24 -16.37 32.36
CA LEU A 219 -10.57 -16.11 31.80
C LEU A 219 -11.71 -16.81 32.54
N ASP A 220 -11.38 -17.53 33.61
CA ASP A 220 -12.32 -18.35 34.40
C ASP A 220 -13.12 -19.36 33.55
N ILE A 221 -12.40 -20.11 32.70
CA ILE A 221 -12.96 -21.18 31.85
C ILE A 221 -12.04 -22.41 31.85
N SER A 222 -12.54 -23.55 31.40
CA SER A 222 -11.72 -24.76 31.33
C SER A 222 -10.65 -24.66 30.26
N ALA A 223 -9.50 -25.33 30.43
CA ALA A 223 -8.47 -25.43 29.40
C ALA A 223 -9.00 -26.05 28.10
N ASN A 224 -10.00 -26.95 28.17
CA ASN A 224 -10.67 -27.51 27.01
C ASN A 224 -11.47 -26.46 26.25
N THR A 225 -12.16 -25.56 26.97
CA THR A 225 -12.88 -24.43 26.38
C THR A 225 -11.92 -23.48 25.67
N VAL A 226 -10.75 -23.18 26.27
CA VAL A 226 -9.69 -22.40 25.61
C VAL A 226 -9.23 -23.07 24.32
N ASN A 227 -8.96 -24.39 24.36
CA ASN A 227 -8.55 -25.14 23.18
C ASN A 227 -9.61 -25.11 22.07
N PHE A 228 -10.90 -25.16 22.45
CA PHE A 228 -12.00 -25.01 21.50
C PHE A 228 -11.98 -23.64 20.82
N HIS A 229 -11.83 -22.53 21.58
CA HIS A 229 -11.74 -21.19 21.02
C HIS A 229 -10.50 -21.05 20.12
N ILE A 230 -9.34 -21.51 20.55
CA ILE A 230 -8.10 -21.50 19.74
C ILE A 230 -8.25 -22.29 18.44
N LYS A 231 -8.95 -23.45 18.50
CA LYS A 231 -9.25 -24.24 17.29
C LYS A 231 -10.13 -23.45 16.31
N ASN A 232 -11.14 -22.74 16.80
CA ASN A 232 -12.00 -21.90 15.98
C ASN A 232 -11.24 -20.72 15.38
N VAL A 233 -10.39 -20.04 16.17
CA VAL A 233 -9.49 -18.97 15.67
C VAL A 233 -8.60 -19.49 14.56
N LYS A 234 -7.95 -20.65 14.76
CA LYS A 234 -7.12 -21.29 13.73
C LYS A 234 -7.91 -21.53 12.44
N LYS A 235 -9.15 -22.03 12.54
CA LYS A 235 -10.01 -22.25 11.38
C LYS A 235 -10.37 -20.94 10.69
N LYS A 236 -10.81 -19.93 11.44
CA LYS A 236 -11.22 -18.62 10.92
C LYS A 236 -10.06 -17.87 10.28
N LEU A 237 -8.85 -17.93 10.88
CA LEU A 237 -7.63 -17.29 10.38
C LEU A 237 -6.87 -18.18 9.37
N ASN A 238 -7.38 -19.36 9.03
CA ASN A 238 -6.66 -20.33 8.20
C ASN A 238 -5.20 -20.54 8.65
N ALA A 239 -5.01 -20.86 9.93
CA ALA A 239 -3.72 -20.99 10.58
C ALA A 239 -3.39 -22.43 10.93
N ALA A 240 -2.19 -22.91 10.58
CA ALA A 240 -1.75 -24.28 10.86
C ALA A 240 -1.48 -24.54 12.36
N SER A 241 -1.02 -23.52 13.10
CA SER A 241 -0.68 -23.61 14.52
C SER A 241 -1.26 -22.44 15.32
N ARG A 242 -1.24 -22.55 16.67
CA ARG A 242 -1.67 -21.46 17.55
C ARG A 242 -0.77 -20.23 17.42
N THR A 243 0.53 -20.43 17.22
CA THR A 243 1.52 -19.37 17.02
C THR A 243 1.25 -18.63 15.71
N VAL A 244 1.01 -19.38 14.63
CA VAL A 244 0.64 -18.77 13.33
C VAL A 244 -0.69 -18.02 13.43
N ALA A 245 -1.66 -18.53 14.21
CA ALA A 245 -2.91 -17.84 14.43
C ALA A 245 -2.73 -16.53 15.19
N ALA A 246 -1.86 -16.51 16.21
CA ALA A 246 -1.52 -15.31 16.96
C ALA A 246 -0.84 -14.24 16.07
N ILE A 247 0.15 -14.65 15.28
CA ILE A 247 0.83 -13.75 14.33
C ILE A 247 -0.20 -13.16 13.35
N LYS A 248 -1.05 -13.99 12.75
CA LYS A 248 -2.09 -13.51 11.82
C LYS A 248 -3.09 -12.56 12.48
N ALA A 249 -3.46 -12.81 13.74
CA ALA A 249 -4.37 -11.94 14.48
C ALA A 249 -3.76 -10.57 14.77
N ILE A 250 -2.43 -10.50 14.96
CA ILE A 250 -1.68 -9.23 15.07
C ILE A 250 -1.60 -8.54 13.71
N ASP A 251 -1.21 -9.29 12.67
CA ASP A 251 -1.03 -8.75 11.31
C ASP A 251 -2.31 -8.10 10.74
N VAL A 252 -3.48 -8.68 11.07
CA VAL A 252 -4.78 -8.13 10.65
C VAL A 252 -5.40 -7.17 11.69
N GLY A 253 -4.66 -6.79 12.75
CA GLY A 253 -5.09 -5.83 13.75
C GLY A 253 -6.24 -6.28 14.66
N ILE A 254 -6.50 -7.59 14.76
CA ILE A 254 -7.52 -8.13 15.68
C ILE A 254 -7.04 -8.04 17.13
N ILE A 255 -5.75 -8.18 17.36
CA ILE A 255 -5.10 -8.04 18.68
C ILE A 255 -3.82 -7.22 18.57
N GLU A 256 -3.49 -6.51 19.67
CA GLU A 256 -2.22 -5.79 19.88
C GLU A 256 -1.49 -6.38 21.11
N LEU A 257 -0.13 -6.38 21.10
CA LEU A 257 0.70 -6.94 22.17
C LEU A 257 1.18 -5.86 23.14
#